data_6d4e8196416b728d4470f7b980d522d8
#
_entry.id   6d4e8196416b728d4470f7b980d522d8
#
_cell.length_a   1.000
_cell.length_b   1.000
_cell.length_c   1.000
_cell.angle_alpha   90.00
_cell.angle_beta   90.00
_cell.angle_gamma   90.00
#
_symmetry.space_group_name_H-M   'P 1'
#
loop_
_entity.id
_entity.type
_entity.pdbx_description
1 polymer ?
#
loop_
_entity_poly.entity_id
_entity_poly.type
_entity_poly.pdbx_seq_one_letter_code
_entity_poly.pdbx_strand_id
1 'polypeptide(L)'
;MGTGTTGTAPDRGLAYGEPAARWVLVATVLGSSLTFVDATVVNIAMPVIGKDLDAGLSALTWTVNAYTLTLACFILLGGSLGDRLGRRRVFMVGVLWFALASMLCGLAPNIQTLVASRALQGIGGALLTPGSLAILQASFRPVDRARAIGAWSGLAGIAGATGPFIGGWLIGVASWRWIFLINVPFALAVLVISRRHVPESSDPLASQHIDVAGAGLAALGLAALTYGLIAWPTKGLGAPEVWGSLAAGVVAIAGFLIWETRTREPMLPLSIFASRVFSATNAVTFTVYAALGGIFFWLVMTLQVVVGFTPLEAGLSLLPVTLIMLAFSARAGALSQRIGPRIPMTAGPIVAALGVAGMSRIGPGASYLVDVLPPVTVFGCGLALTVAPLTATALASVPGSHAGLASGVNNAIARIGGLLAVAVLPLVVGLTGLSYSDPAVLEPAFRTVIWVCAALLVTGGLLAAVFVRAPEPSPDGAPLVPAREPEPLRRCCPVDGPPLTATAHNT
;
A
#
# COMPACT_ATOMS: atom_id res chain seq x y z
N MET A 1 8.05 15.92 57.44
CA MET A 1 6.98 15.64 56.48
C MET A 1 7.31 16.36 55.20
N GLY A 2 7.94 15.71 54.25
CA GLY A 2 8.28 16.25 52.93
C GLY A 2 7.72 15.23 51.91
N THR A 3 6.62 15.59 51.23
CA THR A 3 5.98 14.80 50.21
C THR A 3 6.87 14.87 48.95
N GLY A 4 7.67 13.82 48.71
CA GLY A 4 8.41 13.67 47.48
C GLY A 4 7.42 13.40 46.35
N THR A 5 7.16 14.39 45.52
CA THR A 5 6.52 14.22 44.22
C THR A 5 7.47 13.42 43.35
N THR A 6 7.15 12.15 43.10
CA THR A 6 7.77 11.34 42.07
C THR A 6 7.41 11.97 40.71
N GLY A 7 8.32 12.81 40.20
CA GLY A 7 8.21 13.34 38.88
C GLY A 7 8.27 12.17 37.88
N THR A 8 7.12 11.79 37.35
CA THR A 8 7.04 10.98 36.11
C THR A 8 7.85 11.70 35.05
N ALA A 9 8.80 11.01 34.43
CA ALA A 9 9.56 11.54 33.32
C ALA A 9 8.58 12.15 32.30
N PRO A 10 8.83 13.37 31.79
CA PRO A 10 7.89 14.03 30.90
C PRO A 10 7.63 13.13 29.69
N ASP A 11 6.35 12.86 29.47
CA ASP A 11 5.83 12.05 28.36
C ASP A 11 6.32 12.70 27.04
N ARG A 12 7.44 12.19 26.51
CA ARG A 12 8.14 12.79 25.35
C ARG A 12 7.31 12.54 24.09
N GLY A 13 6.55 13.54 23.64
CA GLY A 13 5.77 13.50 22.42
C GLY A 13 4.67 14.56 22.42
N LEU A 14 4.11 14.82 21.23
CA LEU A 14 3.02 15.78 21.04
C LEU A 14 1.68 15.19 21.48
N ALA A 15 0.86 15.96 22.19
CA ALA A 15 -0.51 15.59 22.43
C ALA A 15 -1.37 15.88 21.20
N TYR A 16 -2.36 15.03 20.92
CA TYR A 16 -3.19 15.11 19.70
C TYR A 16 -3.88 16.49 19.49
N GLY A 17 -4.17 17.22 20.53
CA GLY A 17 -4.81 18.53 20.47
C GLY A 17 -3.87 19.73 20.24
N GLU A 18 -2.57 19.54 20.32
CA GLU A 18 -1.59 20.64 20.22
C GLU A 18 -1.51 21.20 18.79
N PRO A 19 -1.26 22.51 18.63
CA PRO A 19 -1.08 23.10 17.29
C PRO A 19 0.04 22.46 16.49
N ALA A 20 1.17 22.10 17.12
CA ALA A 20 2.28 21.42 16.48
C ALA A 20 1.87 20.02 15.96
N ALA A 21 1.08 19.27 16.72
CA ALA A 21 0.55 17.96 16.35
C ALA A 21 -0.33 18.02 15.09
N ARG A 22 -1.14 19.11 14.94
CA ARG A 22 -1.97 19.32 13.75
C ARG A 22 -1.13 19.49 12.50
N TRP A 23 -0.03 20.25 12.57
CA TRP A 23 0.86 20.44 11.43
C TRP A 23 1.61 19.16 11.03
N VAL A 24 2.03 18.34 11.99
CA VAL A 24 2.61 17.01 11.71
C VAL A 24 1.59 16.13 10.98
N LEU A 25 0.34 16.12 11.46
CA LEU A 25 -0.74 15.35 10.82
C LEU A 25 -1.01 15.86 9.40
N VAL A 26 -1.11 17.18 9.20
CA VAL A 26 -1.32 17.79 7.87
C VAL A 26 -0.20 17.41 6.91
N ALA A 27 1.08 17.52 7.34
CA ALA A 27 2.22 17.18 6.49
C ALA A 27 2.20 15.72 6.06
N THR A 28 1.93 14.80 6.99
CA THR A 28 1.91 13.35 6.72
C THR A 28 0.70 12.92 5.90
N VAL A 29 -0.47 13.52 6.14
CA VAL A 29 -1.69 13.28 5.34
C VAL A 29 -1.48 13.78 3.90
N LEU A 30 -1.07 15.03 3.71
CA LEU A 30 -0.84 15.59 2.37
C LEU A 30 0.25 14.80 1.62
N GLY A 31 1.36 14.43 2.30
CA GLY A 31 2.41 13.62 1.69
C GLY A 31 1.89 12.25 1.22
N SER A 32 1.15 11.54 2.05
CA SER A 32 0.54 10.27 1.65
C SER A 32 -0.52 10.44 0.56
N SER A 33 -1.27 11.55 0.59
CA SER A 33 -2.28 11.86 -0.42
C SER A 33 -1.68 11.97 -1.82
N LEU A 34 -0.44 12.48 -1.96
CA LEU A 34 0.26 12.51 -3.26
C LEU A 34 0.32 11.13 -3.91
N THR A 35 0.71 10.11 -3.15
CA THR A 35 0.84 8.74 -3.68
C THR A 35 -0.51 8.05 -3.88
N PHE A 36 -1.49 8.30 -3.00
CA PHE A 36 -2.82 7.69 -3.11
C PHE A 36 -3.63 8.28 -4.27
N VAL A 37 -3.62 9.59 -4.43
CA VAL A 37 -4.28 10.27 -5.56
C VAL A 37 -3.64 9.86 -6.87
N ASP A 38 -2.29 9.89 -6.95
CA ASP A 38 -1.55 9.52 -8.15
C ASP A 38 -1.86 8.08 -8.60
N ALA A 39 -1.92 7.13 -7.67
CA ALA A 39 -2.21 5.73 -7.97
C ALA A 39 -3.61 5.50 -8.56
N THR A 40 -4.57 6.39 -8.27
CA THR A 40 -5.96 6.24 -8.72
C THR A 40 -6.27 7.09 -9.96
N VAL A 41 -5.71 8.32 -10.02
CA VAL A 41 -6.00 9.26 -11.10
C VAL A 41 -5.45 8.80 -12.46
N VAL A 42 -4.31 8.12 -12.47
CA VAL A 42 -3.67 7.66 -13.70
C VAL A 42 -4.54 6.66 -14.47
N ASN A 43 -5.27 5.78 -13.76
CA ASN A 43 -6.17 4.82 -14.41
C ASN A 43 -7.28 5.52 -15.23
N ILE A 44 -7.79 6.67 -14.75
CA ILE A 44 -8.80 7.47 -15.46
C ILE A 44 -8.21 8.07 -16.75
N ALA A 45 -6.94 8.42 -16.74
CA ALA A 45 -6.26 9.05 -17.85
C ALA A 45 -5.81 8.07 -18.95
N MET A 46 -5.79 6.74 -18.69
CA MET A 46 -5.22 5.75 -19.61
C MET A 46 -5.74 5.85 -21.05
N PRO A 47 -7.07 5.85 -21.31
CA PRO A 47 -7.57 5.93 -22.68
C PRO A 47 -7.19 7.24 -23.39
N VAL A 48 -7.18 8.35 -22.64
CA VAL A 48 -6.81 9.67 -23.18
C VAL A 48 -5.32 9.76 -23.47
N ILE A 49 -4.46 9.25 -22.58
CA ILE A 49 -3.00 9.13 -22.79
C ILE A 49 -2.71 8.26 -24.01
N GLY A 50 -3.41 7.12 -24.12
CA GLY A 50 -3.26 6.20 -25.23
C GLY A 50 -3.55 6.86 -26.58
N LYS A 51 -4.61 7.66 -26.63
CA LYS A 51 -4.99 8.41 -27.85
C LYS A 51 -4.02 9.56 -28.13
N ASP A 52 -3.60 10.33 -27.12
CA ASP A 52 -2.75 11.53 -27.31
C ASP A 52 -1.31 11.17 -27.69
N LEU A 53 -0.78 10.06 -27.16
CA LEU A 53 0.60 9.60 -27.38
C LEU A 53 0.69 8.41 -28.34
N ASP A 54 -0.40 8.02 -29.01
CA ASP A 54 -0.50 6.85 -29.92
C ASP A 54 0.10 5.58 -29.29
N ALA A 55 -0.34 5.28 -28.06
CA ALA A 55 0.24 4.24 -27.22
C ALA A 55 -0.61 2.99 -27.17
N GLY A 56 -0.03 1.85 -27.54
CA GLY A 56 -0.67 0.54 -27.40
C GLY A 56 -0.80 0.09 -25.94
N LEU A 57 -1.62 -0.96 -25.73
CA LEU A 57 -1.95 -1.49 -24.40
C LEU A 57 -0.71 -1.83 -23.56
N SER A 58 0.33 -2.41 -24.16
CA SER A 58 1.58 -2.72 -23.47
C SER A 58 2.24 -1.48 -22.87
N ALA A 59 2.28 -0.36 -23.59
CA ALA A 59 2.86 0.89 -23.11
C ALA A 59 1.99 1.53 -22.00
N LEU A 60 0.66 1.44 -22.11
CA LEU A 60 -0.26 1.86 -21.05
C LEU A 60 -0.09 1.02 -19.79
N THR A 61 0.02 -0.31 -19.93
CA THR A 61 0.33 -1.22 -18.83
C THR A 61 1.64 -0.85 -18.14
N TRP A 62 2.68 -0.49 -18.92
CA TRP A 62 3.95 0.00 -18.37
C TRP A 62 3.81 1.33 -17.64
N THR A 63 2.94 2.23 -18.09
CA THR A 63 2.72 3.52 -17.40
C THR A 63 2.25 3.34 -15.96
N VAL A 64 1.41 2.33 -15.71
CA VAL A 64 0.97 1.96 -14.34
C VAL A 64 2.04 1.14 -13.63
N ASN A 65 2.58 0.14 -14.31
CA ASN A 65 3.47 -0.84 -13.69
C ASN A 65 4.85 -0.28 -13.36
N ALA A 66 5.41 0.64 -14.14
CA ALA A 66 6.72 1.22 -13.85
C ALA A 66 6.76 1.94 -12.49
N TYR A 67 5.71 2.70 -12.17
CA TYR A 67 5.52 3.32 -10.87
C TYR A 67 5.36 2.29 -9.75
N THR A 68 4.44 1.35 -9.92
CA THR A 68 4.11 0.35 -8.90
C THR A 68 5.28 -0.58 -8.64
N LEU A 69 6.04 -0.95 -9.67
CA LEU A 69 7.24 -1.76 -9.60
C LEU A 69 8.31 -1.11 -8.72
N THR A 70 8.72 0.11 -9.06
CA THR A 70 9.77 0.80 -8.30
C THR A 70 9.32 1.14 -6.89
N LEU A 71 8.04 1.49 -6.71
CA LEU A 71 7.45 1.67 -5.38
C LEU A 71 7.54 0.38 -4.54
N ALA A 72 7.13 -0.76 -5.09
CA ALA A 72 7.14 -2.04 -4.39
C ALA A 72 8.57 -2.49 -4.03
N CYS A 73 9.51 -2.34 -4.95
CA CYS A 73 10.90 -2.75 -4.75
C CYS A 73 11.63 -1.93 -3.68
N PHE A 74 11.37 -0.63 -3.62
CA PHE A 74 12.13 0.28 -2.76
C PHE A 74 11.40 0.71 -1.48
N ILE A 75 10.15 0.28 -1.25
CA ILE A 75 9.38 0.72 -0.08
C ILE A 75 10.02 0.30 1.26
N LEU A 76 10.55 -0.93 1.35
CA LEU A 76 11.26 -1.41 2.54
C LEU A 76 12.59 -0.68 2.74
N LEU A 77 13.31 -0.44 1.65
CA LEU A 77 14.54 0.36 1.66
C LEU A 77 14.26 1.80 2.12
N GLY A 78 13.18 2.41 1.64
CA GLY A 78 12.75 3.76 2.04
C GLY A 78 12.47 3.86 3.54
N GLY A 79 11.84 2.84 4.12
CA GLY A 79 11.61 2.74 5.57
C GLY A 79 12.92 2.67 6.35
N SER A 80 13.81 1.76 5.98
CA SER A 80 15.12 1.59 6.60
C SER A 80 15.99 2.86 6.51
N LEU A 81 16.00 3.53 5.36
CA LEU A 81 16.70 4.81 5.19
C LEU A 81 16.13 5.89 6.12
N GLY A 82 14.81 5.96 6.29
CA GLY A 82 14.15 6.90 7.18
C GLY A 82 14.56 6.71 8.64
N ASP A 83 14.58 5.48 9.11
CA ASP A 83 14.96 5.15 10.48
C ASP A 83 16.43 5.51 10.78
N ARG A 84 17.32 5.42 9.79
CA ARG A 84 18.76 5.72 9.94
C ARG A 84 19.13 7.17 9.72
N LEU A 85 18.73 7.73 8.58
CA LEU A 85 19.18 9.06 8.12
C LEU A 85 18.30 10.19 8.63
N GLY A 86 17.21 9.84 9.31
CA GLY A 86 16.20 10.78 9.80
C GLY A 86 14.92 10.72 8.99
N ARG A 87 13.82 10.46 9.69
CA ARG A 87 12.49 10.23 9.09
C ARG A 87 11.99 11.43 8.33
N ARG A 88 12.13 12.63 8.90
CA ARG A 88 11.75 13.87 8.22
C ARG A 88 12.61 14.12 6.97
N ARG A 89 13.93 13.94 7.06
CA ARG A 89 14.85 14.18 5.92
C ARG A 89 14.52 13.27 4.75
N VAL A 90 14.41 11.96 4.98
CA VAL A 90 14.11 10.98 3.94
C VAL A 90 12.71 11.21 3.36
N PHE A 91 11.72 11.51 4.20
CA PHE A 91 10.39 11.90 3.76
C PHE A 91 10.41 13.12 2.83
N MET A 92 11.11 14.20 3.21
CA MET A 92 11.23 15.41 2.38
C MET A 92 11.96 15.15 1.07
N VAL A 93 13.03 14.36 1.07
CA VAL A 93 13.72 13.93 -0.15
C VAL A 93 12.76 13.14 -1.06
N GLY A 94 11.98 12.22 -0.49
CA GLY A 94 10.96 11.46 -1.22
C GLY A 94 9.90 12.36 -1.84
N VAL A 95 9.39 13.34 -1.11
CA VAL A 95 8.39 14.32 -1.61
C VAL A 95 8.98 15.17 -2.74
N LEU A 96 10.22 15.68 -2.58
CA LEU A 96 10.88 16.48 -3.62
C LEU A 96 11.11 15.64 -4.88
N TRP A 97 11.64 14.44 -4.72
CA TRP A 97 11.87 13.51 -5.83
C TRP A 97 10.57 13.16 -6.56
N PHE A 98 9.51 12.85 -5.80
CA PHE A 98 8.18 12.59 -6.35
C PHE A 98 7.65 13.76 -7.17
N ALA A 99 7.80 14.99 -6.66
CA ALA A 99 7.35 16.20 -7.36
C ALA A 99 8.12 16.43 -8.66
N LEU A 100 9.45 16.28 -8.65
CA LEU A 100 10.29 16.42 -9.85
C LEU A 100 9.95 15.37 -10.90
N ALA A 101 9.81 14.12 -10.48
CA ALA A 101 9.39 13.03 -11.37
C ALA A 101 7.96 13.24 -11.90
N SER A 102 7.05 13.75 -11.08
CA SER A 102 5.69 14.09 -11.48
C SER A 102 5.67 15.21 -12.53
N MET A 103 6.52 16.22 -12.36
CA MET A 103 6.71 17.27 -13.37
C MET A 103 7.21 16.69 -14.69
N LEU A 104 8.18 15.77 -14.67
CA LEU A 104 8.63 15.06 -15.87
C LEU A 104 7.52 14.25 -16.52
N CYS A 105 6.64 13.60 -15.73
CA CYS A 105 5.46 12.91 -16.27
C CYS A 105 4.52 13.88 -17.01
N GLY A 106 4.22 15.03 -16.40
CA GLY A 106 3.34 16.04 -16.99
C GLY A 106 3.92 16.71 -18.24
N LEU A 107 5.24 16.75 -18.37
CA LEU A 107 5.96 17.32 -19.53
C LEU A 107 6.37 16.27 -20.56
N ALA A 108 6.01 15.00 -20.38
CA ALA A 108 6.44 13.90 -21.26
C ALA A 108 5.96 14.12 -22.72
N PRO A 109 6.88 14.13 -23.71
CA PRO A 109 6.54 14.32 -25.12
C PRO A 109 6.08 13.03 -25.79
N ASN A 110 6.39 11.86 -25.20
CA ASN A 110 6.08 10.53 -25.71
C ASN A 110 5.88 9.55 -24.57
N ILE A 111 5.36 8.37 -24.91
CA ILE A 111 5.03 7.34 -23.92
C ILE A 111 6.27 6.77 -23.22
N GLN A 112 7.40 6.67 -23.88
CA GLN A 112 8.64 6.13 -23.32
C GLN A 112 9.17 7.04 -22.19
N THR A 113 9.17 8.36 -22.45
CA THR A 113 9.52 9.35 -21.42
C THR A 113 8.55 9.32 -20.25
N LEU A 114 7.25 9.16 -20.52
CA LEU A 114 6.25 9.02 -19.47
C LEU A 114 6.52 7.78 -18.59
N VAL A 115 6.76 6.62 -19.20
CA VAL A 115 7.06 5.36 -18.47
C VAL A 115 8.34 5.50 -17.64
N ALA A 116 9.41 6.07 -18.18
CA ALA A 116 10.65 6.31 -17.45
C ALA A 116 10.43 7.27 -16.26
N SER A 117 9.68 8.34 -16.48
CA SER A 117 9.33 9.31 -15.42
C SER A 117 8.46 8.67 -14.33
N ARG A 118 7.55 7.76 -14.71
CA ARG A 118 6.76 6.96 -13.76
C ARG A 118 7.62 6.06 -12.90
N ALA A 119 8.64 5.41 -13.47
CA ALA A 119 9.60 4.63 -12.69
C ALA A 119 10.35 5.49 -11.67
N LEU A 120 10.79 6.69 -12.06
CA LEU A 120 11.42 7.65 -11.15
C LEU A 120 10.44 8.12 -10.06
N GLN A 121 9.19 8.36 -10.41
CA GLN A 121 8.15 8.80 -9.47
C GLN A 121 7.86 7.74 -8.41
N GLY A 122 7.87 6.45 -8.77
CA GLY A 122 7.71 5.35 -7.82
C GLY A 122 8.82 5.26 -6.78
N ILE A 123 10.08 5.60 -7.15
CA ILE A 123 11.19 5.72 -6.18
C ILE A 123 10.87 6.81 -5.14
N GLY A 124 10.41 7.98 -5.57
CA GLY A 124 9.96 9.04 -4.66
C GLY A 124 8.84 8.58 -3.72
N GLY A 125 7.84 7.87 -4.28
CA GLY A 125 6.76 7.25 -3.52
C GLY A 125 7.25 6.27 -2.47
N ALA A 126 8.26 5.45 -2.79
CA ALA A 126 8.86 4.49 -1.87
C ALA A 126 9.57 5.13 -0.68
N LEU A 127 10.18 6.28 -0.87
CA LEU A 127 10.83 7.04 0.20
C LEU A 127 9.83 7.75 1.11
N LEU A 128 8.76 8.30 0.55
CA LEU A 128 7.81 9.11 1.32
C LEU A 128 6.74 8.28 2.05
N THR A 129 6.30 7.15 1.49
CA THR A 129 5.16 6.37 2.02
C THR A 129 5.41 5.82 3.43
N PRO A 130 6.51 5.09 3.72
CA PRO A 130 6.79 4.59 5.07
C PRO A 130 7.12 5.73 6.03
N GLY A 131 7.73 6.83 5.53
CA GLY A 131 8.11 8.01 6.32
C GLY A 131 6.91 8.68 6.99
N SER A 132 5.76 8.73 6.33
CA SER A 132 4.53 9.33 6.89
C SER A 132 4.10 8.65 8.19
N LEU A 133 4.01 7.33 8.20
CA LEU A 133 3.63 6.56 9.38
C LEU A 133 4.70 6.61 10.47
N ALA A 134 5.98 6.50 10.08
CA ALA A 134 7.10 6.56 11.00
C ALA A 134 7.21 7.92 11.72
N ILE A 135 6.96 9.03 11.01
CA ILE A 135 6.89 10.39 11.60
C ILE A 135 5.77 10.47 12.62
N LEU A 136 4.57 9.94 12.30
CA LEU A 136 3.45 9.95 13.26
C LEU A 136 3.78 9.17 14.52
N GLN A 137 4.33 7.96 14.38
CA GLN A 137 4.68 7.11 15.52
C GLN A 137 5.75 7.75 16.42
N ALA A 138 6.71 8.48 15.83
CA ALA A 138 7.77 9.14 16.57
C ALA A 138 7.34 10.48 17.21
N SER A 139 6.41 11.20 16.58
CA SER A 139 6.02 12.55 17.03
C SER A 139 4.96 12.56 18.11
N PHE A 140 4.06 11.56 18.15
CA PHE A 140 2.94 11.53 19.09
C PHE A 140 3.24 10.70 20.32
N ARG A 141 2.64 11.11 21.46
CA ARG A 141 2.65 10.32 22.72
C ARG A 141 2.05 8.93 22.49
N PRO A 142 2.51 7.88 23.19
CA PRO A 142 1.98 6.52 23.04
C PRO A 142 0.46 6.44 23.10
N VAL A 143 -0.17 7.17 24.01
CA VAL A 143 -1.64 7.20 24.20
C VAL A 143 -2.39 7.84 23.02
N ASP A 144 -1.76 8.75 22.29
CA ASP A 144 -2.36 9.50 21.17
C ASP A 144 -2.04 8.90 19.79
N ARG A 145 -1.06 7.99 19.70
CA ARG A 145 -0.61 7.40 18.41
C ARG A 145 -1.72 6.74 17.62
N ALA A 146 -2.52 5.92 18.28
CA ALA A 146 -3.63 5.22 17.62
C ALA A 146 -4.63 6.19 17.00
N ARG A 147 -4.93 7.29 17.69
CA ARG A 147 -5.83 8.35 17.22
C ARG A 147 -5.23 9.11 16.04
N ALA A 148 -3.93 9.45 16.10
CA ALA A 148 -3.24 10.15 15.01
C ALA A 148 -3.14 9.28 13.74
N ILE A 149 -2.80 8.01 13.88
CA ILE A 149 -2.74 7.04 12.77
C ILE A 149 -4.13 6.83 12.17
N GLY A 150 -5.17 6.73 13.00
CA GLY A 150 -6.55 6.62 12.54
C GLY A 150 -7.01 7.84 11.73
N ALA A 151 -6.70 9.05 12.20
CA ALA A 151 -7.00 10.29 11.48
C ALA A 151 -6.22 10.39 10.16
N TRP A 152 -4.92 10.06 10.17
CA TRP A 152 -4.08 10.03 8.97
C TRP A 152 -4.62 9.03 7.95
N SER A 153 -4.92 7.80 8.36
CA SER A 153 -5.43 6.75 7.46
C SER A 153 -6.78 7.14 6.85
N GLY A 154 -7.69 7.71 7.66
CA GLY A 154 -8.98 8.17 7.19
C GLY A 154 -8.87 9.31 6.18
N LEU A 155 -8.09 10.35 6.49
CA LEU A 155 -7.92 11.52 5.62
C LEU A 155 -7.15 11.18 4.33
N ALA A 156 -6.10 10.37 4.41
CA ALA A 156 -5.36 9.89 3.24
C ALA A 156 -6.22 8.98 2.37
N GLY A 157 -7.08 8.16 2.97
CA GLY A 157 -8.08 7.36 2.27
C GLY A 157 -9.08 8.24 1.50
N ILE A 158 -9.60 9.31 2.12
CA ILE A 158 -10.48 10.28 1.45
C ILE A 158 -9.75 10.92 0.24
N ALA A 159 -8.50 11.32 0.41
CA ALA A 159 -7.72 11.91 -0.67
C ALA A 159 -7.56 10.94 -1.86
N GLY A 160 -7.19 9.67 -1.60
CA GLY A 160 -7.13 8.63 -2.64
C GLY A 160 -8.46 8.43 -3.36
N ALA A 161 -9.53 8.54 -2.61
CA ALA A 161 -10.88 8.43 -3.09
C ALA A 161 -11.35 9.58 -3.97
N THR A 162 -10.86 10.78 -3.75
CA THR A 162 -11.13 11.95 -4.60
C THR A 162 -10.33 11.93 -5.90
N GLY A 163 -9.28 11.09 -5.99
CA GLY A 163 -8.40 10.99 -7.16
C GLY A 163 -9.15 10.83 -8.49
N PRO A 164 -10.02 9.83 -8.65
CA PRO A 164 -10.78 9.64 -9.87
C PRO A 164 -11.63 10.85 -10.28
N PHE A 165 -12.25 11.54 -9.32
CA PHE A 165 -13.01 12.76 -9.57
C PHE A 165 -12.12 13.91 -10.04
N ILE A 166 -11.05 14.19 -9.28
CA ILE A 166 -10.08 15.25 -9.62
C ILE A 166 -9.45 14.97 -11.00
N GLY A 167 -9.07 13.72 -11.24
CA GLY A 167 -8.49 13.29 -12.51
C GLY A 167 -9.44 13.48 -13.68
N GLY A 168 -10.66 12.99 -13.56
CA GLY A 168 -11.68 13.13 -14.60
C GLY A 168 -12.01 14.60 -14.91
N TRP A 169 -12.11 15.44 -13.87
CA TRP A 169 -12.33 16.89 -14.04
C TRP A 169 -11.15 17.57 -14.73
N LEU A 170 -9.91 17.32 -14.27
CA LEU A 170 -8.70 17.94 -14.88
C LEU A 170 -8.53 17.55 -16.35
N ILE A 171 -8.82 16.29 -16.69
CA ILE A 171 -8.74 15.79 -18.05
C ILE A 171 -9.80 16.49 -18.93
N GLY A 172 -11.00 16.68 -18.40
CA GLY A 172 -12.10 17.30 -19.14
C GLY A 172 -11.94 18.80 -19.38
N VAL A 173 -11.36 19.54 -18.43
CA VAL A 173 -11.25 21.02 -18.52
C VAL A 173 -9.90 21.50 -19.04
N ALA A 174 -8.85 20.68 -19.00
CA ALA A 174 -7.51 21.09 -19.38
C ALA A 174 -6.77 20.01 -20.19
N SER A 175 -6.05 19.09 -19.54
CA SER A 175 -5.30 18.02 -20.18
C SER A 175 -4.96 16.94 -19.16
N TRP A 176 -4.75 15.70 -19.61
CA TRP A 176 -4.24 14.62 -18.76
C TRP A 176 -2.90 14.97 -18.09
N ARG A 177 -2.10 15.86 -18.66
CA ARG A 177 -0.82 16.30 -18.08
C ARG A 177 -0.97 16.93 -16.71
N TRP A 178 -2.08 17.59 -16.47
CA TRP A 178 -2.37 18.24 -15.19
C TRP A 178 -2.57 17.27 -14.03
N ILE A 179 -2.92 16.00 -14.29
CA ILE A 179 -3.00 14.99 -13.21
C ILE A 179 -1.64 14.78 -12.52
N PHE A 180 -0.56 15.01 -13.24
CA PHE A 180 0.80 14.96 -12.70
C PHE A 180 1.24 16.32 -12.16
N LEU A 181 1.01 17.40 -12.90
CA LEU A 181 1.47 18.73 -12.53
C LEU A 181 0.82 19.25 -11.24
N ILE A 182 -0.39 18.83 -10.93
CA ILE A 182 -1.09 19.20 -9.66
C ILE A 182 -0.32 18.72 -8.42
N ASN A 183 0.46 17.66 -8.52
CA ASN A 183 1.27 17.18 -7.41
C ASN A 183 2.36 18.18 -6.97
N VAL A 184 2.84 19.03 -7.89
CA VAL A 184 3.95 19.96 -7.61
C VAL A 184 3.59 21.00 -6.54
N PRO A 185 2.49 21.78 -6.64
CA PRO A 185 2.11 22.72 -5.59
C PRO A 185 1.80 22.04 -4.25
N PHE A 186 1.17 20.87 -4.26
CA PHE A 186 0.94 20.11 -3.03
C PHE A 186 2.26 19.65 -2.38
N ALA A 187 3.19 19.13 -3.18
CA ALA A 187 4.52 18.74 -2.68
C ALA A 187 5.29 19.92 -2.09
N LEU A 188 5.25 21.09 -2.72
CA LEU A 188 5.86 22.30 -2.18
C LEU A 188 5.25 22.68 -0.82
N ALA A 189 3.93 22.61 -0.69
CA ALA A 189 3.27 22.81 0.59
C ALA A 189 3.73 21.81 1.66
N VAL A 190 3.81 20.52 1.31
CA VAL A 190 4.32 19.47 2.21
C VAL A 190 5.75 19.75 2.64
N LEU A 191 6.64 20.14 1.73
CA LEU A 191 8.04 20.46 2.03
C LEU A 191 8.15 21.64 3.00
N VAL A 192 7.40 22.72 2.77
CA VAL A 192 7.39 23.90 3.65
C VAL A 192 6.88 23.56 5.04
N ILE A 193 5.75 22.84 5.13
CA ILE A 193 5.15 22.44 6.40
C ILE A 193 6.10 21.49 7.14
N SER A 194 6.65 20.48 6.47
CA SER A 194 7.55 19.50 7.08
C SER A 194 8.82 20.15 7.62
N ARG A 195 9.41 21.08 6.86
CA ARG A 195 10.62 21.79 7.30
C ARG A 195 10.38 22.65 8.54
N ARG A 196 9.20 23.24 8.68
CA ARG A 196 8.87 24.17 9.77
C ARG A 196 8.32 23.50 11.02
N HIS A 197 7.57 22.41 10.87
CA HIS A 197 6.74 21.90 11.96
C HIS A 197 6.98 20.43 12.30
N VAL A 198 7.60 19.64 11.41
CA VAL A 198 7.87 18.23 11.70
C VAL A 198 9.21 18.10 12.42
N PRO A 199 9.27 17.54 13.63
CA PRO A 199 10.54 17.29 14.32
C PRO A 199 11.33 16.21 13.59
N GLU A 200 12.67 16.31 13.64
CA GLU A 200 13.53 15.22 13.16
C GLU A 200 13.52 14.08 14.15
N SER A 201 13.50 12.86 13.64
CA SER A 201 13.59 11.66 14.46
C SER A 201 14.29 10.55 13.69
N SER A 202 15.09 9.76 14.39
CA SER A 202 15.73 8.54 13.87
C SER A 202 15.64 7.45 14.94
N ASP A 203 15.84 6.21 14.53
CA ASP A 203 15.89 5.09 15.47
C ASP A 203 17.36 4.81 15.83
N PRO A 204 17.77 5.02 17.09
CA PRO A 204 19.15 4.74 17.52
C PRO A 204 19.52 3.26 17.44
N LEU A 205 18.53 2.36 17.40
CA LEU A 205 18.71 0.91 17.31
C LEU A 205 18.58 0.40 15.87
N ALA A 206 18.36 1.28 14.89
CA ALA A 206 18.27 0.87 13.49
C ALA A 206 19.56 0.20 13.03
N SER A 207 19.43 -0.89 12.29
CA SER A 207 20.54 -1.60 11.67
C SER A 207 21.45 -0.65 10.89
N GLN A 208 22.77 -0.81 11.04
CA GLN A 208 23.75 -0.01 10.32
C GLN A 208 23.98 -0.49 8.87
N HIS A 209 23.50 -1.67 8.51
CA HIS A 209 23.66 -2.23 7.17
C HIS A 209 22.36 -2.10 6.38
N ILE A 210 22.47 -1.62 5.14
CA ILE A 210 21.37 -1.59 4.17
C ILE A 210 21.56 -2.77 3.23
N ASP A 211 20.56 -3.61 3.12
CA ASP A 211 20.62 -4.71 2.16
C ASP A 211 20.32 -4.24 0.73
N VAL A 212 21.33 -3.56 0.16
CA VAL A 212 21.25 -3.08 -1.24
C VAL A 212 21.22 -4.24 -2.22
N ALA A 213 21.90 -5.35 -1.89
CA ALA A 213 21.94 -6.53 -2.75
C ALA A 213 20.57 -7.22 -2.81
N GLY A 214 19.92 -7.42 -1.66
CA GLY A 214 18.55 -7.95 -1.60
C GLY A 214 17.56 -7.05 -2.33
N ALA A 215 17.60 -5.74 -2.10
CA ALA A 215 16.75 -4.78 -2.81
C ALA A 215 17.00 -4.81 -4.33
N GLY A 216 18.27 -4.90 -4.76
CA GLY A 216 18.64 -5.03 -6.17
C GLY A 216 18.12 -6.30 -6.84
N LEU A 217 18.28 -7.45 -6.16
CA LEU A 217 17.78 -8.74 -6.65
C LEU A 217 16.24 -8.77 -6.75
N ALA A 218 15.54 -8.24 -5.74
CA ALA A 218 14.09 -8.12 -5.77
C ALA A 218 13.62 -7.21 -6.91
N ALA A 219 14.26 -6.05 -7.09
CA ALA A 219 13.94 -5.10 -8.16
C ALA A 219 14.17 -5.71 -9.54
N LEU A 220 15.33 -6.32 -9.77
CA LEU A 220 15.67 -6.98 -11.03
C LEU A 220 14.72 -8.15 -11.32
N GLY A 221 14.42 -8.96 -10.31
CA GLY A 221 13.52 -10.10 -10.45
C GLY A 221 12.10 -9.68 -10.83
N LEU A 222 11.53 -8.72 -10.12
CA LEU A 222 10.19 -8.20 -10.42
C LEU A 222 10.16 -7.46 -11.76
N ALA A 223 11.20 -6.68 -12.09
CA ALA A 223 11.28 -5.97 -13.37
C ALA A 223 11.34 -6.94 -14.55
N ALA A 224 12.18 -7.97 -14.44
CA ALA A 224 12.34 -8.98 -15.51
C ALA A 224 11.07 -9.82 -15.69
N LEU A 225 10.40 -10.25 -14.61
CA LEU A 225 9.11 -10.94 -14.68
C LEU A 225 8.05 -10.04 -15.33
N THR A 226 7.95 -8.79 -14.88
CA THR A 226 6.96 -7.83 -15.40
C THR A 226 7.19 -7.57 -16.89
N TYR A 227 8.45 -7.40 -17.30
CA TYR A 227 8.79 -7.21 -18.72
C TYR A 227 8.38 -8.43 -19.56
N GLY A 228 8.73 -9.63 -19.14
CA GLY A 228 8.38 -10.85 -19.85
C GLY A 228 6.87 -11.03 -20.00
N LEU A 229 6.11 -10.79 -18.93
CA LEU A 229 4.65 -10.90 -18.94
C LEU A 229 3.97 -9.86 -19.86
N ILE A 230 4.45 -8.61 -19.85
CA ILE A 230 3.88 -7.55 -20.71
C ILE A 230 4.29 -7.74 -22.19
N ALA A 231 5.48 -8.24 -22.45
CA ALA A 231 5.96 -8.45 -23.81
C ALA A 231 5.41 -9.74 -24.46
N TRP A 232 4.99 -10.72 -23.66
CA TRP A 232 4.51 -12.02 -24.16
C TRP A 232 3.36 -11.91 -25.17
N PRO A 233 2.26 -11.15 -24.95
CA PRO A 233 1.15 -11.09 -25.90
C PRO A 233 1.56 -10.59 -27.29
N THR A 234 2.56 -9.70 -27.36
CA THR A 234 2.99 -9.08 -28.61
C THR A 234 4.11 -9.83 -29.32
N LYS A 235 5.07 -10.40 -28.56
CA LYS A 235 6.28 -11.03 -29.12
C LYS A 235 6.20 -12.56 -29.15
N GLY A 236 5.28 -13.16 -28.38
CA GLY A 236 5.16 -14.60 -28.21
C GLY A 236 6.18 -15.18 -27.23
N LEU A 237 5.85 -16.35 -26.63
CA LEU A 237 6.73 -17.04 -25.69
C LEU A 237 8.04 -17.55 -26.32
N GLY A 238 8.05 -17.80 -27.64
CA GLY A 238 9.24 -18.23 -28.37
C GLY A 238 10.30 -17.13 -28.55
N ALA A 239 9.97 -15.87 -28.29
CA ALA A 239 10.94 -14.78 -28.40
C ALA A 239 11.99 -14.86 -27.28
N PRO A 240 13.32 -14.84 -27.61
CA PRO A 240 14.38 -14.94 -26.61
C PRO A 240 14.29 -13.89 -25.51
N GLU A 241 13.80 -12.70 -25.83
CA GLU A 241 13.59 -11.61 -24.88
C GLU A 241 12.52 -11.92 -23.83
N VAL A 242 11.47 -12.68 -24.21
CA VAL A 242 10.35 -13.02 -23.31
C VAL A 242 10.77 -14.15 -22.35
N TRP A 243 11.14 -15.30 -22.89
CA TRP A 243 11.51 -16.41 -22.02
C TRP A 243 12.81 -16.13 -21.24
N GLY A 244 13.77 -15.40 -21.84
CA GLY A 244 14.99 -14.99 -21.18
C GLY A 244 14.73 -14.05 -20.00
N SER A 245 13.83 -13.07 -20.16
CA SER A 245 13.45 -12.18 -19.05
C SER A 245 12.64 -12.91 -17.96
N LEU A 246 11.74 -13.83 -18.33
CA LEU A 246 11.01 -14.63 -17.35
C LEU A 246 11.97 -15.55 -16.56
N ALA A 247 12.90 -16.22 -17.25
CA ALA A 247 13.91 -17.05 -16.59
C ALA A 247 14.82 -16.21 -15.69
N ALA A 248 15.33 -15.08 -16.17
CA ALA A 248 16.16 -14.17 -15.38
C ALA A 248 15.39 -13.65 -14.15
N GLY A 249 14.11 -13.35 -14.31
CA GLY A 249 13.24 -12.93 -13.21
C GLY A 249 13.07 -13.99 -12.14
N VAL A 250 12.81 -15.24 -12.54
CA VAL A 250 12.71 -16.37 -11.60
C VAL A 250 14.04 -16.61 -10.88
N VAL A 251 15.16 -16.58 -11.62
CA VAL A 251 16.50 -16.75 -11.03
C VAL A 251 16.82 -15.62 -10.06
N ALA A 252 16.50 -14.37 -10.39
CA ALA A 252 16.75 -13.24 -9.51
C ALA A 252 15.89 -13.28 -8.23
N ILE A 253 14.60 -13.67 -8.32
CA ILE A 253 13.75 -13.88 -7.14
C ILE A 253 14.25 -15.05 -6.28
N ALA A 254 14.64 -16.16 -6.89
CA ALA A 254 15.25 -17.27 -6.16
C ALA A 254 16.55 -16.82 -5.48
N GLY A 255 17.40 -16.07 -6.20
CA GLY A 255 18.61 -15.47 -5.66
C GLY A 255 18.32 -14.53 -4.48
N PHE A 256 17.29 -13.69 -4.58
CA PHE A 256 16.81 -12.84 -3.49
C PHE A 256 16.44 -13.67 -2.25
N LEU A 257 15.61 -14.69 -2.39
CA LEU A 257 15.20 -15.53 -1.27
C LEU A 257 16.40 -16.26 -0.63
N ILE A 258 17.34 -16.76 -1.44
CA ILE A 258 18.57 -17.37 -0.92
C ILE A 258 19.45 -16.33 -0.21
N TRP A 259 19.56 -15.14 -0.75
CA TRP A 259 20.33 -14.03 -0.15
C TRP A 259 19.75 -13.66 1.23
N GLU A 260 18.43 -13.47 1.33
CA GLU A 260 17.73 -13.14 2.58
C GLU A 260 17.90 -14.23 3.67
N THR A 261 18.10 -15.50 3.29
CA THR A 261 18.39 -16.57 4.28
C THR A 261 19.83 -16.56 4.77
N ARG A 262 20.77 -15.93 4.06
CA ARG A 262 22.19 -15.96 4.34
C ARG A 262 22.73 -14.67 4.93
N THR A 263 22.05 -13.56 4.67
CA THR A 263 22.45 -12.22 5.15
C THR A 263 22.20 -12.09 6.64
N ARG A 264 23.14 -11.48 7.38
CA ARG A 264 23.04 -11.28 8.83
C ARG A 264 21.92 -10.30 9.21
N GLU A 265 21.66 -9.32 8.37
CA GLU A 265 20.63 -8.27 8.56
C GLU A 265 19.77 -8.19 7.30
N PRO A 266 18.85 -9.18 7.10
CA PRO A 266 18.02 -9.25 5.93
C PRO A 266 16.98 -8.13 5.90
N MET A 267 16.69 -7.61 4.71
CA MET A 267 15.60 -6.65 4.49
C MET A 267 14.23 -7.31 4.74
N LEU A 268 14.11 -8.60 4.41
CA LEU A 268 12.93 -9.43 4.59
C LEU A 268 13.29 -10.70 5.38
N PRO A 269 13.32 -10.67 6.72
CA PRO A 269 13.58 -11.88 7.49
C PRO A 269 12.48 -12.91 7.24
N LEU A 270 12.80 -13.98 6.51
CA LEU A 270 11.84 -15.00 6.11
C LEU A 270 11.19 -15.74 7.29
N SER A 271 11.79 -15.65 8.49
CA SER A 271 11.21 -16.15 9.73
C SER A 271 9.86 -15.54 10.08
N ILE A 272 9.53 -14.35 9.59
CA ILE A 272 8.21 -13.71 9.82
C ILE A 272 7.08 -14.56 9.20
N PHE A 273 7.37 -15.30 8.12
CA PHE A 273 6.42 -16.20 7.46
C PHE A 273 6.23 -17.54 8.18
N ALA A 274 6.99 -17.82 9.25
CA ALA A 274 6.75 -18.96 10.12
C ALA A 274 5.38 -18.86 10.82
N SER A 275 4.88 -17.65 11.04
CA SER A 275 3.50 -17.42 11.48
C SER A 275 2.53 -17.82 10.36
N ARG A 276 1.76 -18.89 10.59
CA ARG A 276 0.74 -19.36 9.64
C ARG A 276 -0.32 -18.28 9.36
N VAL A 277 -0.71 -17.53 10.38
CA VAL A 277 -1.70 -16.45 10.24
C VAL A 277 -1.12 -15.32 9.39
N PHE A 278 0.14 -14.91 9.61
CA PHE A 278 0.80 -13.91 8.79
C PHE A 278 0.90 -14.31 7.32
N SER A 279 1.36 -15.54 7.06
CA SER A 279 1.49 -16.08 5.71
C SER A 279 0.15 -16.19 4.99
N ALA A 280 -0.88 -16.70 5.68
CA ALA A 280 -2.24 -16.78 5.13
C ALA A 280 -2.82 -15.39 4.84
N THR A 281 -2.66 -14.45 5.76
CA THR A 281 -3.15 -13.07 5.59
C THR A 281 -2.47 -12.40 4.40
N ASN A 282 -1.17 -12.61 4.21
CA ASN A 282 -0.45 -12.07 3.05
C ASN A 282 -0.84 -12.76 1.74
N ALA A 283 -1.17 -14.05 1.74
CA ALA A 283 -1.75 -14.72 0.57
C ALA A 283 -3.12 -14.15 0.20
N VAL A 284 -3.98 -13.87 1.18
CA VAL A 284 -5.25 -13.16 0.97
C VAL A 284 -4.99 -11.74 0.44
N THR A 285 -4.03 -11.01 1.01
CA THR A 285 -3.63 -9.68 0.52
C THR A 285 -3.24 -9.74 -0.95
N PHE A 286 -2.40 -10.70 -1.33
CA PHE A 286 -1.97 -10.86 -2.72
C PHE A 286 -3.16 -11.07 -3.67
N THR A 287 -4.06 -12.02 -3.38
CA THR A 287 -5.20 -12.33 -4.26
C THR A 287 -6.20 -11.18 -4.35
N VAL A 288 -6.51 -10.54 -3.23
CA VAL A 288 -7.44 -9.39 -3.18
C VAL A 288 -6.86 -8.19 -3.95
N TYR A 289 -5.60 -7.83 -3.71
CA TYR A 289 -5.00 -6.68 -4.38
C TYR A 289 -4.65 -6.97 -5.85
N ALA A 290 -4.39 -8.22 -6.22
CA ALA A 290 -4.32 -8.61 -7.63
C ALA A 290 -5.66 -8.37 -8.34
N ALA A 291 -6.78 -8.80 -7.75
CA ALA A 291 -8.09 -8.51 -8.29
C ALA A 291 -8.37 -7.01 -8.38
N LEU A 292 -8.03 -6.24 -7.33
CA LEU A 292 -8.20 -4.77 -7.32
C LEU A 292 -7.43 -4.08 -8.44
N GLY A 293 -6.15 -4.46 -8.64
CA GLY A 293 -5.33 -3.91 -9.73
C GLY A 293 -5.97 -4.15 -11.10
N GLY A 294 -6.45 -5.36 -11.34
CA GLY A 294 -7.18 -5.70 -12.56
C GLY A 294 -8.49 -4.91 -12.70
N ILE A 295 -9.33 -4.91 -11.69
CA ILE A 295 -10.65 -4.25 -11.73
C ILE A 295 -10.50 -2.76 -12.00
N PHE A 296 -9.66 -2.04 -11.26
CA PHE A 296 -9.52 -0.59 -11.46
C PHE A 296 -8.92 -0.22 -12.81
N PHE A 297 -8.02 -1.03 -13.34
CA PHE A 297 -7.46 -0.81 -14.68
C PHE A 297 -8.51 -1.05 -15.78
N TRP A 298 -9.15 -2.22 -15.78
CA TRP A 298 -10.03 -2.64 -16.87
C TRP A 298 -11.43 -2.00 -16.81
N LEU A 299 -12.00 -1.81 -15.63
CA LEU A 299 -13.32 -1.20 -15.48
C LEU A 299 -13.35 0.23 -16.01
N VAL A 300 -12.35 1.05 -15.63
CA VAL A 300 -12.27 2.43 -16.09
C VAL A 300 -12.08 2.51 -17.61
N MET A 301 -11.25 1.64 -18.16
CA MET A 301 -11.05 1.56 -19.60
C MET A 301 -12.35 1.17 -20.32
N THR A 302 -13.07 0.17 -19.81
CA THR A 302 -14.36 -0.28 -20.39
C THR A 302 -15.44 0.78 -20.31
N LEU A 303 -15.55 1.48 -19.18
CA LEU A 303 -16.53 2.58 -19.05
C LEU A 303 -16.29 3.69 -20.06
N GLN A 304 -15.04 4.01 -20.38
CA GLN A 304 -14.71 5.06 -21.35
C GLN A 304 -14.84 4.56 -22.80
N VAL A 305 -14.31 3.38 -23.12
CA VAL A 305 -14.20 2.89 -24.50
C VAL A 305 -15.49 2.18 -24.96
N VAL A 306 -16.09 1.33 -24.12
CA VAL A 306 -17.25 0.51 -24.49
C VAL A 306 -18.57 1.23 -24.21
N VAL A 307 -18.68 1.82 -22.99
CA VAL A 307 -19.92 2.51 -22.60
C VAL A 307 -19.96 3.94 -23.15
N GLY A 308 -18.79 4.54 -23.43
CA GLY A 308 -18.68 5.90 -23.95
C GLY A 308 -18.72 6.99 -22.86
N PHE A 309 -18.48 6.64 -21.61
CA PHE A 309 -18.43 7.63 -20.53
C PHE A 309 -17.25 8.57 -20.70
N THR A 310 -17.46 9.83 -20.37
CA THR A 310 -16.37 10.80 -20.22
C THR A 310 -15.45 10.37 -19.06
N PRO A 311 -14.19 10.83 -19.04
CA PRO A 311 -13.28 10.55 -17.92
C PRO A 311 -13.87 10.93 -16.55
N LEU A 312 -14.63 12.03 -16.49
CA LEU A 312 -15.32 12.46 -15.26
C LEU A 312 -16.42 11.48 -14.84
N GLU A 313 -17.27 11.04 -15.76
CA GLU A 313 -18.33 10.06 -15.47
C GLU A 313 -17.75 8.72 -15.05
N ALA A 314 -16.69 8.25 -15.71
CA ALA A 314 -15.98 7.05 -15.32
C ALA A 314 -15.36 7.16 -13.91
N GLY A 315 -14.80 8.32 -13.57
CA GLY A 315 -14.30 8.61 -12.23
C GLY A 315 -15.41 8.63 -11.17
N LEU A 316 -16.52 9.31 -11.46
CA LEU A 316 -17.68 9.38 -10.58
C LEU A 316 -18.34 8.02 -10.37
N SER A 317 -18.26 7.13 -11.35
CA SER A 317 -18.79 5.77 -11.25
C SER A 317 -18.17 4.93 -10.14
N LEU A 318 -16.96 5.28 -9.70
CA LEU A 318 -16.25 4.64 -8.59
C LEU A 318 -16.51 5.29 -7.21
N LEU A 319 -17.19 6.43 -7.17
CA LEU A 319 -17.49 7.15 -5.94
C LEU A 319 -18.23 6.31 -4.89
N PRO A 320 -19.22 5.45 -5.27
CA PRO A 320 -19.90 4.58 -4.31
C PRO A 320 -18.95 3.69 -3.51
N VAL A 321 -17.93 3.09 -4.14
CA VAL A 321 -16.91 2.29 -3.43
C VAL A 321 -16.25 3.09 -2.32
N THR A 322 -15.85 4.29 -2.65
CA THR A 322 -15.19 5.23 -1.76
C THR A 322 -16.07 5.61 -0.57
N LEU A 323 -17.29 6.03 -0.83
CA LEU A 323 -18.23 6.45 0.21
C LEU A 323 -18.57 5.30 1.15
N ILE A 324 -18.73 4.09 0.61
CA ILE A 324 -18.98 2.89 1.40
C ILE A 324 -17.78 2.54 2.25
N MET A 325 -16.56 2.56 1.69
CA MET A 325 -15.35 2.31 2.47
C MET A 325 -15.16 3.33 3.58
N LEU A 326 -15.38 4.61 3.31
CA LEU A 326 -15.30 5.67 4.30
C LEU A 326 -16.31 5.47 5.44
N ALA A 327 -17.56 5.12 5.10
CA ALA A 327 -18.63 4.95 6.08
C ALA A 327 -18.51 3.67 6.92
N PHE A 328 -18.04 2.58 6.31
CA PHE A 328 -18.13 1.24 6.90
C PHE A 328 -16.82 0.58 7.26
N SER A 329 -15.67 1.01 6.74
CA SER A 329 -14.38 0.34 6.98
C SER A 329 -13.98 0.32 8.46
N ALA A 330 -14.18 1.43 9.19
CA ALA A 330 -13.92 1.49 10.63
C ALA A 330 -14.88 0.56 11.42
N ARG A 331 -16.16 0.49 11.02
CA ARG A 331 -17.15 -0.42 11.64
C ARG A 331 -16.80 -1.87 11.37
N ALA A 332 -16.34 -2.20 10.17
CA ALA A 332 -15.88 -3.54 9.80
C ALA A 332 -14.65 -3.96 10.62
N GLY A 333 -13.70 -3.04 10.84
CA GLY A 333 -12.57 -3.25 11.74
C GLY A 333 -13.01 -3.54 13.17
N ALA A 334 -13.94 -2.75 13.72
CA ALA A 334 -14.49 -2.96 15.05
C ALA A 334 -15.30 -4.27 15.15
N LEU A 335 -16.05 -4.63 14.10
CA LEU A 335 -16.76 -5.90 14.02
C LEU A 335 -15.77 -7.08 14.04
N SER A 336 -14.69 -6.98 13.29
CA SER A 336 -13.63 -8.00 13.26
C SER A 336 -13.01 -8.25 14.63
N GLN A 337 -12.88 -7.21 15.48
CA GLN A 337 -12.40 -7.37 16.85
C GLN A 337 -13.39 -8.13 17.74
N ARG A 338 -14.70 -8.04 17.46
CA ARG A 338 -15.76 -8.70 18.25
C ARG A 338 -16.00 -10.15 17.83
N ILE A 339 -16.07 -10.42 16.54
CA ILE A 339 -16.43 -11.76 15.99
C ILE A 339 -15.24 -12.54 15.46
N GLY A 340 -14.03 -11.97 15.57
CA GLY A 340 -12.80 -12.51 15.00
C GLY A 340 -12.60 -12.14 13.52
N PRO A 341 -11.35 -12.16 13.03
CA PRO A 341 -11.00 -11.72 11.69
C PRO A 341 -11.45 -12.69 10.58
N ARG A 342 -11.62 -13.98 10.91
CA ARG A 342 -11.95 -15.04 9.93
C ARG A 342 -13.22 -14.73 9.16
N ILE A 343 -14.30 -14.35 9.85
CA ILE A 343 -15.62 -14.14 9.23
C ILE A 343 -15.59 -12.95 8.25
N PRO A 344 -15.14 -11.72 8.63
CA PRO A 344 -15.09 -10.61 7.68
C PRO A 344 -14.11 -10.83 6.54
N MET A 345 -12.95 -11.45 6.81
CA MET A 345 -11.94 -11.76 5.78
C MET A 345 -12.39 -12.86 4.81
N THR A 346 -13.38 -13.69 5.19
CA THR A 346 -14.01 -14.67 4.29
C THR A 346 -15.17 -14.03 3.52
N ALA A 347 -16.12 -13.44 4.24
CA ALA A 347 -17.34 -12.91 3.65
C ALA A 347 -17.08 -11.68 2.76
N GLY A 348 -16.13 -10.82 3.18
CA GLY A 348 -15.80 -9.58 2.45
C GLY A 348 -15.37 -9.83 1.01
N PRO A 349 -14.31 -10.63 0.76
CA PRO A 349 -13.89 -10.94 -0.61
C PRO A 349 -14.96 -11.67 -1.43
N ILE A 350 -15.79 -12.54 -0.82
CA ILE A 350 -16.88 -13.23 -1.50
C ILE A 350 -17.96 -12.21 -1.93
N VAL A 351 -18.35 -11.29 -1.05
CA VAL A 351 -19.29 -10.21 -1.40
C VAL A 351 -18.70 -9.32 -2.49
N ALA A 352 -17.40 -8.99 -2.40
CA ALA A 352 -16.71 -8.23 -3.44
C ALA A 352 -16.74 -8.99 -4.78
N ALA A 353 -16.51 -10.32 -4.77
CA ALA A 353 -16.57 -11.16 -5.96
C ALA A 353 -17.96 -11.17 -6.62
N LEU A 354 -19.04 -11.17 -5.83
CA LEU A 354 -20.41 -11.05 -6.35
C LEU A 354 -20.63 -9.70 -7.04
N GLY A 355 -20.15 -8.61 -6.44
CA GLY A 355 -20.18 -7.29 -7.08
C GLY A 355 -19.39 -7.27 -8.39
N VAL A 356 -18.20 -7.83 -8.38
CA VAL A 356 -17.34 -7.93 -9.58
C VAL A 356 -17.99 -8.80 -10.65
N ALA A 357 -18.54 -9.95 -10.30
CA ALA A 357 -19.29 -10.79 -11.25
C ALA A 357 -20.48 -10.05 -11.88
N GLY A 358 -21.17 -9.21 -11.10
CA GLY A 358 -22.23 -8.33 -11.61
C GLY A 358 -21.77 -7.33 -12.67
N MET A 359 -20.50 -6.87 -12.61
CA MET A 359 -19.90 -5.96 -13.61
C MET A 359 -19.74 -6.63 -15.00
N SER A 360 -19.82 -7.96 -15.10
CA SER A 360 -19.81 -8.65 -16.39
C SER A 360 -20.97 -8.30 -17.33
N ARG A 361 -21.99 -7.62 -16.81
CA ARG A 361 -23.13 -7.10 -17.58
C ARG A 361 -22.87 -5.75 -18.23
N ILE A 362 -21.78 -5.07 -17.86
CA ILE A 362 -21.40 -3.77 -18.42
C ILE A 362 -20.95 -3.99 -19.87
N GLY A 363 -21.67 -3.36 -20.80
CA GLY A 363 -21.42 -3.46 -22.24
C GLY A 363 -21.95 -2.23 -22.98
N PRO A 364 -22.01 -2.25 -24.33
CA PRO A 364 -22.54 -1.14 -25.10
C PRO A 364 -23.95 -0.75 -24.67
N GLY A 365 -24.18 0.55 -24.43
CA GLY A 365 -25.48 1.07 -23.98
C GLY A 365 -25.80 0.83 -22.51
N ALA A 366 -24.85 0.34 -21.69
CA ALA A 366 -25.06 0.14 -20.27
C ALA A 366 -25.44 1.45 -19.56
N SER A 367 -26.48 1.37 -18.71
CA SER A 367 -26.93 2.48 -17.87
C SER A 367 -26.16 2.52 -16.56
N TYR A 368 -25.73 3.72 -16.14
CA TYR A 368 -25.05 3.86 -14.85
C TYR A 368 -25.88 3.32 -13.67
N LEU A 369 -27.17 3.68 -13.60
CA LEU A 369 -28.02 3.35 -12.47
C LEU A 369 -28.37 1.86 -12.36
N VAL A 370 -28.45 1.17 -13.49
CA VAL A 370 -28.89 -0.24 -13.54
C VAL A 370 -27.72 -1.20 -13.64
N ASP A 371 -26.74 -0.88 -14.49
CA ASP A 371 -25.69 -1.85 -14.84
C ASP A 371 -24.38 -1.61 -14.11
N VAL A 372 -24.08 -0.36 -13.69
CA VAL A 372 -22.80 0.01 -13.06
C VAL A 372 -22.95 0.21 -11.56
N LEU A 373 -23.91 1.01 -11.11
CA LEU A 373 -24.06 1.40 -9.71
C LEU A 373 -24.31 0.21 -8.76
N PRO A 374 -25.22 -0.75 -9.03
CA PRO A 374 -25.46 -1.85 -8.11
C PRO A 374 -24.25 -2.76 -7.92
N PRO A 375 -23.58 -3.26 -8.98
CA PRO A 375 -22.40 -4.12 -8.81
C PRO A 375 -21.22 -3.38 -8.17
N VAL A 376 -21.00 -2.11 -8.48
CA VAL A 376 -19.96 -1.27 -7.85
C VAL A 376 -20.24 -1.06 -6.36
N THR A 377 -21.51 -0.89 -5.98
CA THR A 377 -21.94 -0.78 -4.58
C THR A 377 -21.68 -2.07 -3.80
N VAL A 378 -22.08 -3.22 -4.34
CA VAL A 378 -21.82 -4.54 -3.73
C VAL A 378 -20.32 -4.79 -3.58
N PHE A 379 -19.53 -4.46 -4.61
CA PHE A 379 -18.08 -4.53 -4.56
C PHE A 379 -17.50 -3.66 -3.43
N GLY A 380 -17.96 -2.41 -3.29
CA GLY A 380 -17.55 -1.51 -2.22
C GLY A 380 -17.89 -2.03 -0.82
N CYS A 381 -19.04 -2.65 -0.63
CA CYS A 381 -19.41 -3.30 0.63
C CYS A 381 -18.47 -4.46 0.96
N GLY A 382 -18.13 -5.29 -0.02
CA GLY A 382 -17.17 -6.37 0.13
C GLY A 382 -15.78 -5.86 0.52
N LEU A 383 -15.31 -4.79 -0.11
CA LEU A 383 -14.02 -4.17 0.22
C LEU A 383 -14.01 -3.56 1.63
N ALA A 384 -15.07 -2.89 2.04
CA ALA A 384 -15.17 -2.33 3.38
C ALA A 384 -15.06 -3.43 4.46
N LEU A 385 -15.64 -4.61 4.19
CA LEU A 385 -15.51 -5.77 5.07
C LEU A 385 -14.14 -6.45 5.02
N THR A 386 -13.37 -6.24 3.95
CA THR A 386 -12.09 -6.94 3.72
C THR A 386 -10.89 -6.15 4.22
N VAL A 387 -10.72 -4.89 3.77
CA VAL A 387 -9.44 -4.18 3.82
C VAL A 387 -8.99 -3.89 5.25
N ALA A 388 -9.87 -3.39 6.12
CA ALA A 388 -9.52 -3.05 7.49
C ALA A 388 -9.21 -4.29 8.35
N PRO A 389 -10.03 -5.37 8.34
CA PRO A 389 -9.68 -6.62 9.02
C PRO A 389 -8.41 -7.28 8.52
N LEU A 390 -8.18 -7.26 7.20
CA LEU A 390 -7.00 -7.84 6.56
C LEU A 390 -5.71 -7.19 7.08
N THR A 391 -5.63 -5.85 7.02
CA THR A 391 -4.47 -5.09 7.49
C THR A 391 -4.26 -5.26 8.99
N ALA A 392 -5.33 -5.17 9.79
CA ALA A 392 -5.25 -5.35 11.24
C ALA A 392 -4.74 -6.75 11.61
N THR A 393 -5.20 -7.80 10.91
CA THR A 393 -4.79 -9.18 11.15
C THR A 393 -3.32 -9.39 10.76
N ALA A 394 -2.85 -8.82 9.65
CA ALA A 394 -1.44 -8.88 9.27
C ALA A 394 -0.53 -8.31 10.36
N LEU A 395 -0.88 -7.14 10.89
CA LEU A 395 -0.11 -6.48 11.94
C LEU A 395 -0.18 -7.23 13.29
N ALA A 396 -1.34 -7.76 13.65
CA ALA A 396 -1.54 -8.47 14.91
C ALA A 396 -0.93 -9.89 14.93
N SER A 397 -0.55 -10.44 13.75
CA SER A 397 -0.03 -11.81 13.63
C SER A 397 1.48 -11.94 13.93
N VAL A 398 2.13 -10.85 14.29
CA VAL A 398 3.56 -10.78 14.63
C VAL A 398 3.77 -10.02 15.95
N PRO A 399 4.91 -10.23 16.65
CA PRO A 399 5.25 -9.45 17.84
C PRO A 399 5.30 -7.96 17.54
N GLY A 400 4.90 -7.12 18.50
CA GLY A 400 4.82 -5.65 18.34
C GLY A 400 6.13 -4.98 17.88
N SER A 401 7.29 -5.56 18.25
CA SER A 401 8.61 -5.13 17.75
C SER A 401 8.80 -5.26 16.23
N HIS A 402 8.03 -6.14 15.57
CA HIS A 402 8.08 -6.38 14.12
C HIS A 402 6.88 -5.79 13.37
N ALA A 403 6.00 -5.03 14.03
CA ALA A 403 4.79 -4.49 13.40
C ALA A 403 5.10 -3.58 12.20
N GLY A 404 6.16 -2.77 12.26
CA GLY A 404 6.61 -1.94 11.14
C GLY A 404 7.03 -2.77 9.92
N LEU A 405 7.82 -3.82 10.16
CA LEU A 405 8.23 -4.78 9.12
C LEU A 405 7.02 -5.50 8.51
N ALA A 406 6.10 -5.99 9.35
CA ALA A 406 4.88 -6.65 8.88
C ALA A 406 4.01 -5.75 8.00
N SER A 407 3.89 -4.48 8.37
CA SER A 407 3.20 -3.47 7.56
C SER A 407 3.89 -3.26 6.22
N GLY A 408 5.22 -3.12 6.22
CA GLY A 408 6.02 -2.99 5.00
C GLY A 408 5.86 -4.18 4.06
N VAL A 409 5.97 -5.39 4.59
CA VAL A 409 5.79 -6.64 3.84
C VAL A 409 4.38 -6.75 3.26
N ASN A 410 3.35 -6.50 4.07
CA ASN A 410 1.96 -6.55 3.60
C ASN A 410 1.69 -5.52 2.49
N ASN A 411 2.23 -4.30 2.62
CA ASN A 411 2.16 -3.28 1.57
C ASN A 411 2.90 -3.71 0.30
N ALA A 412 4.10 -4.26 0.41
CA ALA A 412 4.87 -4.76 -0.73
C ALA A 412 4.10 -5.86 -1.48
N ILE A 413 3.54 -6.83 -0.76
CA ILE A 413 2.73 -7.92 -1.32
C ILE A 413 1.48 -7.38 -2.02
N ALA A 414 0.79 -6.40 -1.43
CA ALA A 414 -0.35 -5.73 -2.06
C ALA A 414 0.04 -5.07 -3.40
N ARG A 415 1.18 -4.37 -3.43
CA ARG A 415 1.70 -3.74 -4.66
C ARG A 415 2.10 -4.76 -5.72
N ILE A 416 2.80 -5.84 -5.32
CA ILE A 416 3.19 -6.93 -6.22
C ILE A 416 1.95 -7.62 -6.81
N GLY A 417 0.91 -7.87 -6.00
CA GLY A 417 -0.35 -8.43 -6.49
C GLY A 417 -0.98 -7.60 -7.59
N GLY A 418 -1.16 -6.28 -7.36
CA GLY A 418 -1.70 -5.36 -8.35
C GLY A 418 -0.83 -5.26 -9.62
N LEU A 419 0.49 -5.15 -9.45
CA LEU A 419 1.47 -5.11 -10.52
C LEU A 419 1.36 -6.33 -11.45
N LEU A 420 1.38 -7.53 -10.87
CA LEU A 420 1.33 -8.77 -11.63
C LEU A 420 -0.02 -8.96 -12.33
N ALA A 421 -1.12 -8.58 -11.69
CA ALA A 421 -2.44 -8.66 -12.32
C ALA A 421 -2.53 -7.75 -13.56
N VAL A 422 -2.08 -6.49 -13.45
CA VAL A 422 -2.07 -5.56 -14.59
C VAL A 422 -1.15 -6.06 -15.72
N ALA A 423 -0.06 -6.77 -15.40
CA ALA A 423 0.83 -7.36 -16.40
C ALA A 423 0.26 -8.65 -17.05
N VAL A 424 -0.43 -9.50 -16.26
CA VAL A 424 -0.89 -10.83 -16.71
C VAL A 424 -2.24 -10.77 -17.42
N LEU A 425 -3.16 -9.91 -16.98
CA LEU A 425 -4.52 -9.91 -17.51
C LEU A 425 -4.60 -9.64 -19.02
N PRO A 426 -3.82 -8.71 -19.63
CA PRO A 426 -3.77 -8.57 -21.08
C PRO A 426 -3.33 -9.85 -21.80
N LEU A 427 -2.40 -10.61 -21.21
CA LEU A 427 -1.96 -11.90 -21.72
C LEU A 427 -3.10 -12.93 -21.72
N VAL A 428 -3.86 -13.02 -20.63
CA VAL A 428 -4.99 -13.97 -20.49
C VAL A 428 -6.05 -13.76 -21.57
N VAL A 429 -6.29 -12.50 -21.96
CA VAL A 429 -7.31 -12.15 -22.97
C VAL A 429 -6.75 -11.96 -24.37
N GLY A 430 -5.43 -12.07 -24.56
CA GLY A 430 -4.77 -11.96 -25.86
C GLY A 430 -4.85 -10.57 -26.50
N LEU A 431 -5.10 -9.51 -25.71
CA LEU A 431 -5.19 -8.13 -26.22
C LEU A 431 -3.80 -7.53 -26.46
N THR A 432 -3.61 -6.98 -27.66
CA THR A 432 -2.32 -6.38 -28.08
C THR A 432 -2.52 -5.08 -28.85
N GLY A 433 -1.48 -4.25 -28.89
CA GLY A 433 -1.46 -3.02 -29.70
C GLY A 433 -2.58 -2.06 -29.32
N LEU A 434 -3.28 -1.55 -30.32
CA LEU A 434 -4.41 -0.60 -30.17
C LEU A 434 -5.78 -1.29 -30.11
N SER A 435 -5.83 -2.62 -30.07
CA SER A 435 -7.10 -3.37 -30.07
C SER A 435 -7.99 -3.06 -28.86
N TYR A 436 -7.42 -2.53 -27.78
CA TYR A 436 -8.18 -2.08 -26.61
C TYR A 436 -9.10 -0.88 -26.91
N SER A 437 -8.86 -0.14 -27.99
CA SER A 437 -9.69 1.01 -28.39
C SER A 437 -10.92 0.61 -29.20
N ASP A 438 -11.02 -0.65 -29.62
CA ASP A 438 -12.20 -1.20 -30.28
C ASP A 438 -13.17 -1.79 -29.25
N PRO A 439 -14.37 -1.21 -29.09
CA PRO A 439 -15.40 -1.71 -28.17
C PRO A 439 -15.75 -3.19 -28.39
N ALA A 440 -15.77 -3.64 -29.64
CA ALA A 440 -16.13 -5.02 -29.99
C ALA A 440 -15.09 -6.05 -29.51
N VAL A 441 -13.83 -5.61 -29.39
CA VAL A 441 -12.72 -6.45 -28.90
C VAL A 441 -12.57 -6.34 -27.37
N LEU A 442 -12.73 -5.12 -26.85
CA LEU A 442 -12.53 -4.85 -25.43
C LEU A 442 -13.65 -5.47 -24.56
N GLU A 443 -14.92 -5.45 -24.99
CA GLU A 443 -16.04 -5.95 -24.19
C GLU A 443 -15.91 -7.44 -23.81
N PRO A 444 -15.68 -8.40 -24.72
CA PRO A 444 -15.51 -9.80 -24.34
C PRO A 444 -14.23 -10.03 -23.52
N ALA A 445 -13.16 -9.27 -23.77
CA ALA A 445 -11.97 -9.31 -22.96
C ALA A 445 -12.25 -8.85 -21.52
N PHE A 446 -12.98 -7.76 -21.35
CA PHE A 446 -13.38 -7.27 -20.04
C PHE A 446 -14.19 -8.31 -19.26
N ARG A 447 -15.16 -8.97 -19.89
CA ARG A 447 -15.93 -10.05 -19.24
C ARG A 447 -15.02 -11.16 -18.72
N THR A 448 -14.06 -11.60 -19.52
CA THR A 448 -13.09 -12.62 -19.11
C THR A 448 -12.25 -12.15 -17.92
N VAL A 449 -11.71 -10.93 -17.98
CA VAL A 449 -10.92 -10.33 -16.89
C VAL A 449 -11.75 -10.23 -15.59
N ILE A 450 -13.00 -9.81 -15.67
CA ILE A 450 -13.89 -9.69 -14.52
C ILE A 450 -14.12 -11.05 -13.84
N TRP A 451 -14.32 -12.12 -14.60
CA TRP A 451 -14.43 -13.46 -14.03
C TRP A 451 -13.15 -13.95 -13.40
N VAL A 452 -11.98 -13.65 -13.98
CA VAL A 452 -10.68 -13.94 -13.35
C VAL A 452 -10.52 -13.17 -12.04
N CYS A 453 -10.86 -11.87 -12.02
CA CYS A 453 -10.81 -11.07 -10.79
C CYS A 453 -11.80 -11.58 -9.72
N ALA A 454 -13.00 -11.98 -10.11
CA ALA A 454 -13.97 -12.59 -9.20
C ALA A 454 -13.43 -13.90 -8.61
N ALA A 455 -12.80 -14.75 -9.43
CA ALA A 455 -12.17 -16.00 -8.96
C ALA A 455 -11.03 -15.73 -7.99
N LEU A 456 -10.18 -14.71 -8.23
CA LEU A 456 -9.13 -14.29 -7.30
C LEU A 456 -9.70 -13.84 -5.95
N LEU A 457 -10.80 -13.07 -5.95
CA LEU A 457 -11.48 -12.65 -4.73
C LEU A 457 -12.08 -13.85 -3.96
N VAL A 458 -12.75 -14.76 -4.66
CA VAL A 458 -13.26 -16.00 -4.05
C VAL A 458 -12.12 -16.81 -3.44
N THR A 459 -11.01 -16.97 -4.17
CA THR A 459 -9.80 -17.64 -3.67
C THR A 459 -9.29 -16.99 -2.39
N GLY A 460 -9.21 -15.65 -2.35
CA GLY A 460 -8.85 -14.90 -1.14
C GLY A 460 -9.78 -15.18 0.04
N GLY A 461 -11.09 -15.20 -0.21
CA GLY A 461 -12.09 -15.55 0.80
C GLY A 461 -11.95 -16.99 1.32
N LEU A 462 -11.72 -17.96 0.43
CA LEU A 462 -11.48 -19.36 0.80
C LEU A 462 -10.18 -19.55 1.58
N LEU A 463 -9.09 -18.87 1.17
CA LEU A 463 -7.83 -18.88 1.93
C LEU A 463 -8.03 -18.34 3.34
N ALA A 464 -8.80 -17.27 3.50
CA ALA A 464 -9.14 -16.73 4.81
C ALA A 464 -9.99 -17.72 5.63
N ALA A 465 -10.97 -18.37 5.02
CA ALA A 465 -11.83 -19.35 5.68
C ALA A 465 -11.05 -20.57 6.21
N VAL A 466 -10.05 -21.02 5.47
CA VAL A 466 -9.28 -22.22 5.82
C VAL A 466 -8.13 -21.93 6.79
N PHE A 467 -7.38 -20.86 6.53
CA PHE A 467 -6.10 -20.63 7.20
C PHE A 467 -6.12 -19.52 8.27
N VAL A 468 -7.06 -18.58 8.22
CA VAL A 468 -7.19 -17.55 9.27
C VAL A 468 -8.04 -18.13 10.41
N ARG A 469 -7.37 -18.53 11.49
CA ARG A 469 -8.06 -18.98 12.71
C ARG A 469 -8.49 -17.78 13.53
N ALA A 470 -9.64 -17.87 14.21
CA ALA A 470 -9.97 -16.96 15.29
C ALA A 470 -8.88 -17.07 16.37
N PRO A 471 -8.46 -15.98 17.00
CA PRO A 471 -7.64 -16.08 18.21
C PRO A 471 -8.38 -17.01 19.18
N GLU A 472 -7.68 -18.01 19.72
CA GLU A 472 -8.27 -18.80 20.82
C GLU A 472 -8.61 -17.81 21.94
N PRO A 473 -9.82 -17.86 22.50
CA PRO A 473 -10.12 -17.08 23.69
C PRO A 473 -9.09 -17.46 24.73
N SER A 474 -8.35 -16.48 25.26
CA SER A 474 -7.47 -16.73 26.40
C SER A 474 -8.29 -17.45 27.47
N PRO A 475 -7.82 -18.56 28.04
CA PRO A 475 -8.57 -19.36 29.01
C PRO A 475 -9.10 -18.55 30.21
N ASP A 476 -8.55 -17.37 30.41
CA ASP A 476 -8.82 -16.53 31.60
C ASP A 476 -9.76 -15.35 31.35
N GLY A 477 -10.48 -15.24 30.24
CA GLY A 477 -11.46 -14.15 30.04
C GLY A 477 -10.96 -12.74 30.35
N ALA A 478 -9.65 -12.57 30.56
CA ALA A 478 -9.05 -11.28 30.84
C ALA A 478 -9.11 -10.41 29.58
N PRO A 479 -9.64 -9.17 29.65
CA PRO A 479 -9.46 -8.20 28.59
C PRO A 479 -7.98 -8.19 28.24
N LEU A 480 -7.64 -8.04 26.94
CA LEU A 480 -6.26 -7.79 26.51
C LEU A 480 -5.74 -6.60 27.31
N VAL A 481 -5.16 -6.88 28.45
CA VAL A 481 -4.44 -5.90 29.25
C VAL A 481 -3.34 -5.41 28.32
N PRO A 482 -3.22 -4.11 28.04
CA PRO A 482 -2.06 -3.59 27.34
C PRO A 482 -0.84 -4.18 28.06
N ALA A 483 0.08 -4.73 27.25
CA ALA A 483 1.25 -5.44 27.76
C ALA A 483 1.75 -4.71 29.02
N ARG A 484 1.72 -5.40 30.15
CA ARG A 484 2.25 -4.86 31.40
C ARG A 484 3.62 -4.33 31.05
N GLU A 485 3.85 -3.04 31.24
CA GLU A 485 5.19 -2.50 31.17
C GLU A 485 6.08 -3.46 31.94
N PRO A 486 7.23 -3.86 31.37
CA PRO A 486 8.16 -4.70 32.11
C PRO A 486 8.40 -3.99 33.44
N GLU A 487 8.06 -4.66 34.51
CA GLU A 487 8.31 -4.14 35.87
C GLU A 487 9.76 -3.62 35.86
N PRO A 488 9.98 -2.37 36.24
CA PRO A 488 11.34 -1.85 36.25
C PRO A 488 12.16 -2.83 37.07
N LEU A 489 13.17 -3.42 36.44
CA LEU A 489 14.13 -4.29 37.11
C LEU A 489 14.50 -3.57 38.38
N ARG A 490 13.97 -4.04 39.52
CA ARG A 490 14.42 -3.58 40.84
C ARG A 490 15.89 -3.90 40.85
N ARG A 491 16.72 -2.90 40.59
CA ARG A 491 18.13 -2.97 40.91
C ARG A 491 18.22 -3.10 42.40
N CYS A 492 18.23 -4.32 42.88
CA CYS A 492 18.67 -4.62 44.22
C CYS A 492 20.18 -4.32 44.23
N CYS A 493 20.53 -3.08 44.50
CA CYS A 493 21.82 -2.79 45.08
C CYS A 493 21.63 -2.92 46.60
N PRO A 494 22.13 -3.95 47.24
CA PRO A 494 22.23 -3.98 48.71
C PRO A 494 23.39 -3.07 49.11
N VAL A 495 23.12 -1.79 49.29
CA VAL A 495 24.11 -0.85 49.89
C VAL A 495 23.93 -0.74 51.40
N ASP A 496 22.99 -1.44 51.98
CA ASP A 496 22.78 -1.50 53.43
C ASP A 496 23.09 -2.91 53.97
N GLY A 497 24.37 -3.33 53.87
CA GLY A 497 24.91 -4.36 54.75
C GLY A 497 25.16 -3.75 56.12
N PRO A 498 24.86 -4.44 57.28
CA PRO A 498 25.19 -3.93 58.58
C PRO A 498 26.71 -3.75 58.71
N PRO A 499 27.21 -2.73 59.42
CA PRO A 499 28.63 -2.49 59.58
C PRO A 499 29.30 -3.70 60.22
N LEU A 500 30.37 -4.19 59.61
CA LEU A 500 31.22 -5.23 60.22
C LEU A 500 31.78 -4.70 61.55
N THR A 501 31.24 -5.12 62.67
CA THR A 501 31.82 -4.91 63.99
C THR A 501 33.09 -5.78 64.07
N ALA A 502 34.23 -5.14 64.12
CA ALA A 502 35.48 -5.80 64.44
C ALA A 502 35.45 -6.32 65.88
N THR A 503 35.31 -7.62 66.04
CA THR A 503 35.58 -8.28 67.32
C THR A 503 37.07 -8.25 67.58
N ALA A 504 37.49 -7.42 68.56
CA ALA A 504 38.80 -7.48 69.14
C ALA A 504 38.93 -8.82 69.92
N HIS A 505 39.83 -9.68 69.47
CA HIS A 505 40.36 -10.74 70.30
C HIS A 505 41.44 -10.19 71.15
N ASN A 506 41.15 -10.10 72.49
CA ASN A 506 42.18 -10.03 73.54
C ASN A 506 42.57 -11.44 73.91
N THR A 507 43.88 -11.62 74.09
CA THR A 507 44.72 -12.65 74.69
C THR A 507 45.17 -13.76 73.77
#